data_1683d7339067e1430f984f98968f3927
#
_entry.id   1683d7339067e1430f984f98968f3927
#
_cell.length_a   1.000
_cell.length_b   1.000
_cell.length_c   1.000
_cell.angle_alpha   90.00
_cell.angle_beta   90.00
_cell.angle_gamma   90.00
#
_symmetry.space_group_name_H-M   'P 1'
#
loop_
_entity.id
_entity.type
_entity.pdbx_description
1 polymer ?
#
loop_
_entity_poly.entity_id
_entity_poly.type
_entity_poly.pdbx_seq_one_letter_code
_entity_poly.pdbx_strand_id
1 'polypeptide(L)'
;AIFRLEDHTNRLFDAASKIGVVIPYSKEELNQAQKEIFVKNNLNEGYLRPIVFLGNESLGIRATDLTVNVAIAAWEWPSYMSPESKEAGISIIKSSYEQYSNPLHSGYKIIGTYINSTMALHEAIKAGADEALLMDKNGFISEGSGENIFLVKNNLITTPRTEHCLNGITRQSVIQIAKDFGYEVLEKDLTYEDLVGSDEAFFSGTAVEITPI
;
A
#
# COMPACT_ATOMS: atom_id res chain seq x y z
N ALA A 1 1.20 1.48 21.37
CA ALA A 1 2.36 1.59 20.48
C ALA A 1 1.87 1.70 19.03
N ILE A 2 2.60 2.40 18.17
CA ILE A 2 2.30 2.47 16.73
C ILE A 2 3.19 1.45 16.02
N PHE A 3 2.57 0.55 15.25
CA PHE A 3 3.27 -0.53 14.56
C PHE A 3 4.22 0.02 13.49
N ARG A 4 5.50 -0.32 13.60
CA ARG A 4 6.59 0.04 12.66
C ARG A 4 6.60 1.53 12.27
N LEU A 5 6.35 2.42 13.24
CA LEU A 5 6.24 3.87 13.03
C LEU A 5 7.44 4.44 12.26
N GLU A 6 8.66 4.06 12.65
CA GLU A 6 9.89 4.59 12.03
C GLU A 6 10.01 4.17 10.55
N ASP A 7 9.63 2.95 10.21
CA ASP A 7 9.63 2.48 8.83
C ASP A 7 8.62 3.27 7.97
N HIS A 8 7.43 3.56 8.52
CA HIS A 8 6.44 4.39 7.85
C HIS A 8 6.94 5.82 7.63
N THR A 9 7.58 6.41 8.64
CA THR A 9 8.16 7.74 8.54
C THR A 9 9.33 7.77 7.55
N ASN A 10 10.22 6.79 7.59
CA ASN A 10 11.31 6.67 6.62
C ASN A 10 10.79 6.61 5.18
N ARG A 11 9.78 5.77 4.92
CA ARG A 11 9.18 5.67 3.59
C ARG A 11 8.52 6.98 3.14
N LEU A 12 7.91 7.75 4.04
CA LEU A 12 7.35 9.06 3.72
C LEU A 12 8.44 10.05 3.27
N PHE A 13 9.55 10.11 4.00
CA PHE A 13 10.68 10.95 3.66
C PHE A 13 11.34 10.53 2.34
N ASP A 14 11.50 9.23 2.11
CA ASP A 14 12.05 8.71 0.86
C ASP A 14 11.16 9.07 -0.33
N ALA A 15 9.84 8.92 -0.21
CA ALA A 15 8.90 9.29 -1.26
C ALA A 15 8.91 10.79 -1.54
N ALA A 16 8.93 11.64 -0.50
CA ALA A 16 9.02 13.08 -0.65
C ALA A 16 10.31 13.50 -1.38
N SER A 17 11.43 12.95 -0.95
CA SER A 17 12.75 13.25 -1.53
C SER A 17 12.83 12.89 -3.03
N LYS A 18 12.17 11.80 -3.45
CA LYS A 18 12.15 11.35 -4.86
C LYS A 18 11.45 12.31 -5.81
N ILE A 19 10.51 13.08 -5.30
CA ILE A 19 9.81 14.13 -6.08
C ILE A 19 10.32 15.54 -5.76
N GLY A 20 11.51 15.65 -5.13
CA GLY A 20 12.15 16.93 -4.83
C GLY A 20 11.52 17.71 -3.68
N VAL A 21 10.67 17.09 -2.86
CA VAL A 21 10.03 17.71 -1.70
C VAL A 21 10.89 17.51 -0.46
N VAL A 22 11.32 18.61 0.16
CA VAL A 22 12.07 18.61 1.42
C VAL A 22 11.10 18.85 2.57
N ILE A 23 10.90 17.86 3.41
CA ILE A 23 10.03 17.97 4.60
C ILE A 23 10.71 18.90 5.61
N PRO A 24 10.06 20.00 6.09
CA PRO A 24 10.69 20.99 6.96
C PRO A 24 10.73 20.59 8.46
N TYR A 25 10.65 19.30 8.73
CA TYR A 25 10.70 18.71 10.08
C TYR A 25 11.65 17.51 10.07
N SER A 26 12.23 17.19 11.22
CA SER A 26 12.98 15.95 11.40
C SER A 26 12.04 14.73 11.49
N LYS A 27 12.59 13.55 11.28
CA LYS A 27 11.85 12.29 11.45
C LYS A 27 11.40 12.09 12.89
N GLU A 28 12.21 12.52 13.85
CA GLU A 28 11.95 12.48 15.29
C GLU A 28 10.76 13.36 15.67
N GLU A 29 10.72 14.59 15.15
CA GLU A 29 9.59 15.51 15.35
C GLU A 29 8.28 14.93 14.79
N LEU A 30 8.33 14.36 13.57
CA LEU A 30 7.16 13.71 12.99
C LEU A 30 6.73 12.49 13.80
N ASN A 31 7.66 11.65 14.23
CA ASN A 31 7.34 10.48 15.05
C ASN A 31 6.70 10.88 16.38
N GLN A 32 7.20 11.95 17.00
CA GLN A 32 6.61 12.46 18.23
C GLN A 32 5.20 13.01 18.00
N ALA A 33 5.00 13.84 16.97
CA ALA A 33 3.70 14.38 16.62
C ALA A 33 2.67 13.28 16.29
N GLN A 34 3.10 12.22 15.60
CA GLN A 34 2.28 11.04 15.30
C GLN A 34 1.84 10.27 16.56
N LYS A 35 2.66 10.23 17.60
CA LYS A 35 2.27 9.64 18.90
C LYS A 35 1.31 10.56 19.64
N GLU A 36 1.58 11.86 19.66
CA GLU A 36 0.78 12.84 20.37
C GLU A 36 -0.65 13.00 19.85
N ILE A 37 -0.87 12.82 18.54
CA ILE A 37 -2.20 12.98 17.94
C ILE A 37 -3.20 11.96 18.50
N PHE A 38 -2.78 10.75 18.83
CA PHE A 38 -3.63 9.77 19.49
C PHE A 38 -4.05 10.24 20.87
N VAL A 39 -3.09 10.72 21.65
CA VAL A 39 -3.37 11.25 23.01
C VAL A 39 -4.30 12.45 22.94
N LYS A 40 -4.04 13.41 22.04
CA LYS A 40 -4.84 14.65 21.89
C LYS A 40 -6.28 14.37 21.42
N ASN A 41 -6.50 13.26 20.69
CA ASN A 41 -7.83 12.86 20.22
C ASN A 41 -8.48 11.79 21.13
N ASN A 42 -7.88 11.44 22.27
CA ASN A 42 -8.33 10.39 23.19
C ASN A 42 -8.54 9.02 22.49
N LEU A 43 -7.68 8.71 21.53
CA LEU A 43 -7.72 7.45 20.81
C LEU A 43 -6.82 6.41 21.48
N ASN A 44 -7.36 5.23 21.78
CA ASN A 44 -6.61 4.09 22.29
C ASN A 44 -6.05 3.24 21.15
N GLU A 45 -6.79 3.16 20.05
CA GLU A 45 -6.43 2.47 18.82
C GLU A 45 -6.96 3.26 17.61
N GLY A 46 -6.50 2.92 16.41
CA GLY A 46 -6.99 3.58 15.19
C GLY A 46 -5.97 3.60 14.07
N TYR A 47 -6.35 4.29 13.03
CA TYR A 47 -5.54 4.49 11.84
C TYR A 47 -4.83 5.85 11.89
N LEU A 48 -3.58 5.87 11.45
CA LEU A 48 -2.74 7.05 11.39
C LEU A 48 -2.33 7.34 9.94
N ARG A 49 -2.52 8.58 9.51
CA ARG A 49 -2.17 9.00 8.14
C ARG A 49 -1.42 10.33 8.14
N PRO A 50 -0.09 10.31 8.10
CA PRO A 50 0.68 11.50 7.76
C PRO A 50 0.60 11.77 6.25
N ILE A 51 0.49 13.04 5.86
CA ILE A 51 0.44 13.49 4.48
C ILE A 51 1.40 14.68 4.33
N VAL A 52 2.22 14.66 3.28
CA VAL A 52 3.05 15.79 2.87
C VAL A 52 2.51 16.30 1.54
N PHE A 53 2.30 17.61 1.46
CA PHE A 53 1.75 18.24 0.25
C PHE A 53 2.28 19.65 0.06
N LEU A 54 2.23 20.11 -1.18
CA LEU A 54 2.69 21.46 -1.55
C LEU A 54 1.58 22.48 -1.36
N GLY A 55 1.95 23.71 -1.03
CA GLY A 55 1.06 24.84 -0.93
C GLY A 55 0.55 25.32 -2.31
N ASN A 56 -0.18 26.42 -2.31
CA ASN A 56 -0.87 26.97 -3.49
C ASN A 56 -0.38 28.39 -3.86
N GLU A 57 0.81 28.74 -3.45
CA GLU A 57 1.38 30.08 -3.67
C GLU A 57 1.62 30.37 -5.16
N SER A 58 1.79 29.31 -5.97
CA SER A 58 1.94 29.40 -7.41
C SER A 58 1.26 28.20 -8.09
N LEU A 59 0.83 28.38 -9.33
CA LEU A 59 0.17 27.37 -10.13
C LEU A 59 1.05 26.92 -11.31
N GLY A 60 0.89 25.63 -11.66
CA GLY A 60 1.56 25.04 -12.81
C GLY A 60 2.77 24.17 -12.44
N ILE A 61 3.22 23.38 -13.42
CA ILE A 61 4.28 22.36 -13.25
C ILE A 61 5.64 22.99 -12.91
N ARG A 62 5.85 24.25 -13.25
CA ARG A 62 7.10 24.99 -12.97
C ARG A 62 7.15 25.62 -11.59
N ALA A 63 6.12 25.46 -10.77
CA ALA A 63 6.09 26.01 -9.42
C ALA A 63 7.08 25.23 -8.54
N THR A 64 8.20 25.84 -8.19
CA THR A 64 9.29 25.23 -7.41
C THR A 64 9.38 25.75 -5.98
N ASP A 65 8.87 26.98 -5.74
CA ASP A 65 8.98 27.68 -4.46
C ASP A 65 7.65 27.62 -3.68
N LEU A 66 7.16 26.40 -3.48
CA LEU A 66 5.92 26.15 -2.78
C LEU A 66 6.19 25.77 -1.33
N THR A 67 5.34 26.24 -0.41
CA THR A 67 5.40 25.82 0.99
C THR A 67 5.13 24.32 1.09
N VAL A 68 6.02 23.60 1.78
CA VAL A 68 5.79 22.18 2.09
C VAL A 68 4.99 22.09 3.37
N ASN A 69 3.80 21.53 3.26
CA ASN A 69 2.89 21.32 4.37
C ASN A 69 2.90 19.85 4.82
N VAL A 70 2.72 19.63 6.13
CA VAL A 70 2.55 18.31 6.71
C VAL A 70 1.26 18.30 7.52
N ALA A 71 0.40 17.34 7.24
CA ALA A 71 -0.78 17.06 8.03
C ALA A 71 -0.70 15.63 8.59
N ILE A 72 -1.16 15.46 9.83
CA ILE A 72 -1.25 14.15 10.48
C ILE A 72 -2.70 13.97 10.91
N ALA A 73 -3.35 12.93 10.40
CA ALA A 73 -4.71 12.56 10.79
C ALA A 73 -4.69 11.23 11.54
N ALA A 74 -5.49 11.14 12.61
CA ALA A 74 -5.73 9.89 13.32
C ALA A 74 -7.23 9.78 13.65
N TRP A 75 -7.78 8.58 13.47
CA TRP A 75 -9.19 8.29 13.75
C TRP A 75 -9.39 6.80 14.08
N GLU A 76 -10.48 6.50 14.75
CA GLU A 76 -10.91 5.12 14.90
C GLU A 76 -11.21 4.53 13.53
N TRP A 77 -10.63 3.36 13.25
CA TRP A 77 -10.85 2.66 12.00
C TRP A 77 -11.34 1.25 12.32
N PRO A 78 -12.63 1.01 12.19
CA PRO A 78 -13.12 -0.36 12.20
C PRO A 78 -12.50 -1.10 11.02
N SER A 79 -12.41 -2.41 11.12
CA SER A 79 -11.86 -3.23 10.02
C SER A 79 -12.38 -2.77 8.66
N TYR A 80 -11.49 -2.62 7.68
CA TYR A 80 -11.85 -2.25 6.31
C TYR A 80 -12.78 -3.29 5.67
N MET A 81 -12.57 -4.56 5.99
CA MET A 81 -13.39 -5.67 5.52
C MET A 81 -14.36 -6.12 6.59
N SER A 82 -15.56 -6.56 6.16
CA SER A 82 -16.53 -7.16 7.07
C SER A 82 -15.98 -8.46 7.68
N PRO A 83 -16.49 -8.91 8.84
CA PRO A 83 -16.11 -10.22 9.39
C PRO A 83 -16.33 -11.37 8.41
N GLU A 84 -17.42 -11.32 7.64
CA GLU A 84 -17.76 -12.32 6.64
C GLU A 84 -16.72 -12.36 5.51
N SER A 85 -16.28 -11.17 5.02
CA SER A 85 -15.24 -11.08 3.99
C SER A 85 -13.87 -11.56 4.48
N LYS A 86 -13.59 -11.45 5.78
CA LYS A 86 -12.36 -12.00 6.38
C LYS A 86 -12.33 -13.52 6.41
N GLU A 87 -13.49 -14.15 6.54
CA GLU A 87 -13.59 -15.62 6.55
C GLU A 87 -13.78 -16.22 5.16
N ALA A 88 -14.65 -15.60 4.34
CA ALA A 88 -15.01 -16.12 3.01
C ALA A 88 -14.03 -15.69 1.91
N GLY A 89 -13.21 -14.68 2.17
CA GLY A 89 -12.41 -14.01 1.15
C GLY A 89 -13.22 -12.97 0.37
N ILE A 90 -12.53 -12.27 -0.54
CA ILE A 90 -13.10 -11.27 -1.43
C ILE A 90 -12.97 -11.70 -2.88
N SER A 91 -13.88 -11.22 -3.71
CA SER A 91 -13.82 -11.42 -5.16
C SER A 91 -12.95 -10.37 -5.83
N ILE A 92 -12.14 -10.78 -6.81
CA ILE A 92 -11.28 -9.87 -7.55
C ILE A 92 -11.49 -10.01 -9.05
N ILE A 93 -11.21 -8.95 -9.79
CA ILE A 93 -11.07 -9.01 -11.25
C ILE A 93 -9.67 -8.57 -11.68
N LYS A 94 -9.21 -9.12 -12.80
CA LYS A 94 -8.07 -8.55 -13.51
C LYS A 94 -8.53 -7.25 -14.17
N SER A 95 -7.97 -6.12 -13.74
CA SER A 95 -8.29 -4.82 -14.30
C SER A 95 -7.80 -4.66 -15.74
N SER A 96 -8.51 -3.85 -16.53
CA SER A 96 -8.04 -3.36 -17.83
C SER A 96 -6.98 -2.27 -17.71
N TYR A 97 -6.83 -1.67 -16.53
CA TYR A 97 -5.79 -0.68 -16.24
C TYR A 97 -4.49 -1.37 -15.82
N GLU A 98 -3.40 -0.99 -16.48
CA GLU A 98 -2.06 -1.47 -16.11
C GLU A 98 -1.45 -0.62 -14.99
N GLN A 99 -0.68 -1.26 -14.10
CA GLN A 99 0.13 -0.53 -13.13
C GLN A 99 1.26 0.22 -13.83
N TYR A 100 1.60 1.39 -13.32
CA TYR A 100 2.69 2.19 -13.86
C TYR A 100 4.01 1.42 -13.82
N SER A 101 4.63 1.27 -14.99
CA SER A 101 5.91 0.55 -15.14
C SER A 101 7.14 1.37 -14.73
N ASN A 102 6.97 2.60 -14.31
CA ASN A 102 8.07 3.43 -13.86
C ASN A 102 8.35 3.14 -12.38
N PRO A 103 9.56 2.71 -11.98
CA PRO A 103 9.93 2.46 -10.58
C PRO A 103 9.68 3.64 -9.65
N LEU A 104 9.67 4.88 -10.16
CA LEU A 104 9.29 6.06 -9.38
C LEU A 104 7.80 6.08 -9.03
N HIS A 105 6.96 5.38 -9.77
CA HIS A 105 5.53 5.33 -9.53
C HIS A 105 5.13 4.10 -8.69
N SER A 106 5.63 2.91 -9.00
CA SER A 106 5.31 1.68 -8.26
C SER A 106 6.07 1.57 -6.93
N GLY A 107 7.33 2.05 -6.88
CA GLY A 107 8.20 1.92 -5.71
C GLY A 107 7.91 2.89 -4.55
N TYR A 108 7.16 3.99 -4.79
CA TYR A 108 6.94 5.05 -3.80
C TYR A 108 5.47 5.36 -3.59
N LYS A 109 5.09 5.56 -2.31
CA LYS A 109 3.71 5.88 -1.92
C LYS A 109 3.40 7.36 -2.16
N ILE A 110 3.14 7.71 -3.43
CA ILE A 110 2.87 9.08 -3.89
C ILE A 110 1.39 9.18 -4.27
N ILE A 111 0.67 10.18 -3.75
CA ILE A 111 -0.79 10.33 -3.94
C ILE A 111 -1.18 10.43 -5.42
N GLY A 112 -0.38 11.11 -6.25
CA GLY A 112 -0.70 11.29 -7.67
C GLY A 112 -0.80 9.99 -8.48
N THR A 113 -0.19 8.90 -8.03
CA THR A 113 -0.29 7.60 -8.70
C THR A 113 -1.58 6.85 -8.40
N TYR A 114 -2.30 7.23 -7.35
CA TYR A 114 -3.55 6.57 -6.92
C TYR A 114 -4.75 6.81 -7.83
N ILE A 115 -4.65 7.73 -8.79
CA ILE A 115 -5.71 7.89 -9.79
C ILE A 115 -5.92 6.59 -10.59
N ASN A 116 -4.83 5.91 -10.94
CA ASN A 116 -4.87 4.63 -11.64
C ASN A 116 -5.53 3.54 -10.78
N SER A 117 -5.13 3.43 -9.52
CA SER A 117 -5.72 2.51 -8.54
C SER A 117 -7.22 2.76 -8.35
N THR A 118 -7.62 4.03 -8.27
CA THR A 118 -9.05 4.41 -8.15
C THR A 118 -9.85 3.98 -9.37
N MET A 119 -9.31 4.16 -10.58
CA MET A 119 -9.99 3.76 -11.81
C MET A 119 -10.13 2.23 -11.90
N ALA A 120 -9.09 1.49 -11.54
CA ALA A 120 -9.12 0.03 -11.50
C ALA A 120 -10.14 -0.49 -10.48
N LEU A 121 -10.17 0.07 -9.27
CA LEU A 121 -11.15 -0.29 -8.25
C LEU A 121 -12.59 0.02 -8.70
N HIS A 122 -12.84 1.17 -9.34
CA HIS A 122 -14.16 1.49 -9.87
C HIS A 122 -14.60 0.53 -10.99
N GLU A 123 -13.65 0.04 -11.80
CA GLU A 123 -13.91 -1.03 -12.79
C GLU A 123 -14.36 -2.32 -12.10
N ALA A 124 -13.64 -2.74 -11.04
CA ALA A 124 -13.98 -3.92 -10.24
C ALA A 124 -15.39 -3.80 -9.64
N ILE A 125 -15.67 -2.70 -8.95
CA ILE A 125 -16.98 -2.44 -8.34
C ILE A 125 -18.11 -2.51 -9.38
N LYS A 126 -17.92 -1.91 -10.57
CA LYS A 126 -18.92 -1.98 -11.66
C LYS A 126 -19.13 -3.40 -12.18
N ALA A 127 -18.10 -4.24 -12.12
CA ALA A 127 -18.19 -5.65 -12.50
C ALA A 127 -18.77 -6.54 -11.37
N GLY A 128 -19.04 -5.97 -10.20
CA GLY A 128 -19.61 -6.69 -9.05
C GLY A 128 -18.53 -7.43 -8.21
N ALA A 129 -17.25 -7.05 -8.37
CA ALA A 129 -16.15 -7.56 -7.57
C ALA A 129 -15.77 -6.55 -6.47
N ASP A 130 -15.06 -7.05 -5.45
CA ASP A 130 -14.67 -6.26 -4.28
C ASP A 130 -13.37 -5.49 -4.53
N GLU A 131 -12.44 -6.04 -5.34
CA GLU A 131 -11.12 -5.45 -5.55
C GLU A 131 -10.60 -5.73 -6.97
N ALA A 132 -9.65 -4.89 -7.42
CA ALA A 132 -8.99 -4.99 -8.70
C ALA A 132 -7.58 -5.57 -8.56
N LEU A 133 -7.22 -6.49 -9.45
CA LEU A 133 -5.84 -6.93 -9.64
C LEU A 133 -5.21 -6.16 -10.79
N LEU A 134 -4.14 -5.45 -10.50
CA LEU A 134 -3.35 -4.73 -11.49
C LEU A 134 -2.21 -5.58 -12.02
N MET A 135 -2.04 -5.56 -13.34
CA MET A 135 -0.90 -6.19 -14.03
C MET A 135 0.07 -5.09 -14.47
N ASP A 136 1.34 -5.44 -14.61
CA ASP A 136 2.29 -4.56 -15.26
C ASP A 136 2.19 -4.65 -16.80
N LYS A 137 2.92 -3.79 -17.50
CA LYS A 137 2.96 -3.74 -18.98
C LYS A 137 3.46 -5.03 -19.66
N ASN A 138 4.14 -5.92 -18.92
CA ASN A 138 4.65 -7.19 -19.42
C ASN A 138 3.67 -8.34 -19.14
N GLY A 139 2.54 -8.07 -18.50
CA GLY A 139 1.53 -9.04 -18.14
C GLY A 139 1.82 -9.80 -16.84
N PHE A 140 2.75 -9.32 -16.01
CA PHE A 140 2.98 -9.88 -14.69
C PHE A 140 2.07 -9.21 -13.66
N ILE A 141 1.69 -9.97 -12.64
CA ILE A 141 0.93 -9.47 -11.50
C ILE A 141 1.77 -8.41 -10.78
N SER A 142 1.12 -7.27 -10.49
CA SER A 142 1.68 -6.17 -9.72
C SER A 142 1.15 -6.19 -8.29
N GLU A 143 -0.04 -5.68 -8.08
CA GLU A 143 -0.66 -5.51 -6.76
C GLU A 143 -2.17 -5.30 -6.91
N GLY A 144 -2.91 -5.23 -5.79
CA GLY A 144 -4.28 -4.72 -5.79
C GLY A 144 -4.32 -3.21 -5.96
N SER A 145 -5.50 -2.59 -5.84
CA SER A 145 -5.61 -1.12 -5.98
C SER A 145 -4.87 -0.36 -4.88
N GLY A 146 -4.70 -0.95 -3.70
CA GLY A 146 -3.99 -0.36 -2.55
C GLY A 146 -3.26 -1.38 -1.67
N GLU A 147 -3.11 -2.62 -2.10
CA GLU A 147 -2.64 -3.79 -1.36
C GLU A 147 -1.62 -4.60 -2.15
N ASN A 148 -0.67 -5.22 -1.43
CA ASN A 148 0.21 -6.24 -2.02
C ASN A 148 -0.47 -7.61 -2.05
N ILE A 149 -0.16 -8.42 -3.06
CA ILE A 149 -0.71 -9.78 -3.21
C ILE A 149 0.32 -10.85 -2.89
N PHE A 150 -0.17 -11.95 -2.32
CA PHE A 150 0.56 -13.19 -2.07
C PHE A 150 -0.23 -14.36 -2.64
N LEU A 151 0.49 -15.35 -3.18
CA LEU A 151 -0.05 -16.62 -3.64
C LEU A 151 0.58 -17.75 -2.84
N VAL A 152 -0.20 -18.76 -2.50
CA VAL A 152 0.29 -19.97 -1.83
C VAL A 152 0.05 -21.16 -2.75
N LYS A 153 1.09 -21.96 -2.94
CA LYS A 153 0.99 -23.23 -3.68
C LYS A 153 1.96 -24.25 -3.11
N ASN A 154 1.47 -25.42 -2.73
CA ASN A 154 2.29 -26.51 -2.17
C ASN A 154 3.18 -26.03 -1.00
N ASN A 155 2.66 -25.27 -0.07
CA ASN A 155 3.37 -24.63 1.05
C ASN A 155 4.46 -23.60 0.67
N LEU A 156 4.57 -23.23 -0.58
CA LEU A 156 5.41 -22.14 -1.05
C LEU A 156 4.60 -20.87 -1.13
N ILE A 157 5.06 -19.80 -0.48
CA ILE A 157 4.46 -18.47 -0.56
C ILE A 157 5.22 -17.67 -1.61
N THR A 158 4.50 -17.06 -2.54
CA THR A 158 5.10 -16.20 -3.57
C THR A 158 4.43 -14.82 -3.59
N THR A 159 5.19 -13.80 -3.95
CA THR A 159 4.69 -12.41 -4.07
C THR A 159 5.46 -11.71 -5.18
N PRO A 160 4.86 -10.72 -5.88
CA PRO A 160 5.56 -9.96 -6.91
C PRO A 160 6.81 -9.27 -6.37
N ARG A 161 7.80 -9.09 -7.26
CA ARG A 161 9.01 -8.30 -6.96
C ARG A 161 8.67 -6.83 -6.76
N THR A 162 9.48 -6.13 -5.98
CA THR A 162 9.29 -4.70 -5.70
C THR A 162 9.55 -3.78 -6.89
N GLU A 163 10.05 -4.29 -8.00
CA GLU A 163 10.10 -3.56 -9.28
C GLU A 163 8.70 -3.35 -9.88
N HIS A 164 7.73 -4.18 -9.51
CA HIS A 164 6.37 -4.16 -10.04
C HIS A 164 5.32 -3.61 -9.06
N CYS A 165 5.62 -3.57 -7.76
CA CYS A 165 4.67 -3.19 -6.72
C CYS A 165 5.31 -2.34 -5.62
N LEU A 166 4.49 -1.70 -4.80
CA LEU A 166 4.97 -1.02 -3.60
C LEU A 166 5.61 -2.03 -2.63
N ASN A 167 6.79 -1.69 -2.10
CA ASN A 167 7.39 -2.45 -0.99
C ASN A 167 6.64 -2.14 0.32
N GLY A 168 5.46 -2.75 0.49
CA GLY A 168 4.56 -2.53 1.61
C GLY A 168 5.18 -2.94 2.95
N ILE A 169 4.95 -2.17 4.01
CA ILE A 169 5.46 -2.49 5.35
C ILE A 169 4.76 -3.73 5.90
N THR A 170 3.46 -3.88 5.63
CA THR A 170 2.72 -5.11 5.95
C THR A 170 3.26 -6.29 5.13
N ARG A 171 3.52 -6.11 3.83
CA ARG A 171 4.15 -7.13 2.99
C ARG A 171 5.47 -7.63 3.59
N GLN A 172 6.36 -6.73 3.99
CA GLN A 172 7.63 -7.10 4.65
C GLN A 172 7.41 -7.90 5.93
N SER A 173 6.41 -7.51 6.72
CA SER A 173 6.06 -8.21 7.96
C SER A 173 5.51 -9.61 7.68
N VAL A 174 4.66 -9.78 6.67
CA VAL A 174 4.17 -11.09 6.22
C VAL A 174 5.33 -11.99 5.80
N ILE A 175 6.26 -11.48 4.98
CA ILE A 175 7.44 -12.23 4.54
C ILE A 175 8.27 -12.67 5.75
N GLN A 176 8.51 -11.78 6.71
CA GLN A 176 9.29 -12.11 7.90
C GLN A 176 8.60 -13.16 8.77
N ILE A 177 7.31 -12.96 9.07
CA ILE A 177 6.52 -13.90 9.88
C ILE A 177 6.47 -15.28 9.22
N ALA A 178 6.22 -15.34 7.91
CA ALA A 178 6.19 -16.61 7.19
C ALA A 178 7.52 -17.36 7.29
N LYS A 179 8.65 -16.65 7.12
CA LYS A 179 9.99 -17.23 7.32
C LYS A 179 10.24 -17.70 8.74
N ASP A 180 9.81 -16.95 9.74
CA ASP A 180 9.94 -17.32 11.16
C ASP A 180 9.14 -18.58 11.49
N PHE A 181 8.03 -18.82 10.79
CA PHE A 181 7.26 -20.07 10.86
C PHE A 181 7.80 -21.21 9.99
N GLY A 182 8.90 -20.98 9.27
CA GLY A 182 9.58 -21.99 8.45
C GLY A 182 9.01 -22.16 7.03
N TYR A 183 8.14 -21.26 6.59
CA TYR A 183 7.68 -21.26 5.20
C TYR A 183 8.75 -20.70 4.26
N GLU A 184 8.86 -21.28 3.09
CA GLU A 184 9.64 -20.69 2.01
C GLU A 184 8.85 -19.53 1.38
N VAL A 185 9.52 -18.37 1.20
CA VAL A 185 8.93 -17.19 0.56
C VAL A 185 9.80 -16.74 -0.58
N LEU A 186 9.23 -16.66 -1.79
CA LEU A 186 9.93 -16.20 -2.99
C LEU A 186 9.29 -14.93 -3.57
N GLU A 187 10.12 -13.96 -3.85
CA GLU A 187 9.78 -12.77 -4.63
C GLU A 187 10.10 -13.05 -6.11
N LYS A 188 9.10 -13.14 -6.97
CA LYS A 188 9.27 -13.49 -8.40
C LYS A 188 8.23 -12.81 -9.28
N ASP A 189 8.45 -12.85 -10.60
CA ASP A 189 7.44 -12.49 -11.56
C ASP A 189 6.32 -13.53 -11.53
N LEU A 190 5.09 -13.08 -11.38
CA LEU A 190 3.88 -13.90 -11.26
C LEU A 190 2.94 -13.59 -12.40
N THR A 191 2.39 -14.63 -13.02
CA THR A 191 1.39 -14.50 -14.08
C THR A 191 -0.03 -14.66 -13.53
N TYR A 192 -1.03 -14.32 -14.35
CA TYR A 192 -2.42 -14.56 -13.99
C TYR A 192 -2.72 -16.06 -13.83
N GLU A 193 -2.06 -16.91 -14.61
CA GLU A 193 -2.15 -18.36 -14.53
C GLU A 193 -1.55 -18.88 -13.20
N ASP A 194 -0.50 -18.25 -12.66
CA ASP A 194 0.02 -18.57 -11.33
C ASP A 194 -1.05 -18.33 -10.25
N LEU A 195 -1.82 -17.22 -10.36
CA LEU A 195 -2.93 -16.93 -9.44
C LEU A 195 -4.04 -17.98 -9.55
N VAL A 196 -4.52 -18.24 -10.76
CA VAL A 196 -5.60 -19.22 -10.99
C VAL A 196 -5.19 -20.63 -10.56
N GLY A 197 -3.91 -20.95 -10.67
CA GLY A 197 -3.37 -22.25 -10.26
C GLY A 197 -2.86 -22.32 -8.83
N SER A 198 -3.03 -21.26 -8.01
CA SER A 198 -2.64 -21.28 -6.60
C SER A 198 -3.67 -22.03 -5.74
N ASP A 199 -3.23 -22.53 -4.59
CA ASP A 199 -4.11 -23.15 -3.60
C ASP A 199 -4.85 -22.09 -2.77
N GLU A 200 -4.15 -20.97 -2.49
CA GLU A 200 -4.68 -19.82 -1.76
C GLU A 200 -4.06 -18.52 -2.32
N ALA A 201 -4.80 -17.43 -2.15
CA ALA A 201 -4.30 -16.08 -2.42
C ALA A 201 -4.81 -15.12 -1.35
N PHE A 202 -4.02 -14.07 -1.04
CA PHE A 202 -4.45 -13.05 -0.11
C PHE A 202 -3.77 -11.71 -0.39
N PHE A 203 -4.46 -10.63 -0.03
CA PHE A 203 -3.90 -9.29 0.01
C PHE A 203 -3.31 -8.94 1.38
N SER A 204 -2.38 -8.00 1.39
CA SER A 204 -1.81 -7.43 2.60
C SER A 204 -1.66 -5.91 2.50
N GLY A 205 -2.05 -5.20 3.55
CA GLY A 205 -1.92 -3.75 3.62
C GLY A 205 -2.23 -3.20 5.02
N THR A 206 -1.84 -1.96 5.28
CA THR A 206 -2.09 -1.33 6.59
C THR A 206 -3.59 -1.15 6.86
N ALA A 207 -4.40 -0.91 5.84
CA ALA A 207 -5.84 -0.69 5.99
C ALA A 207 -6.63 -2.00 5.90
N VAL A 208 -6.24 -2.89 4.98
CA VAL A 208 -6.92 -4.16 4.71
C VAL A 208 -6.42 -5.31 5.57
N GLU A 209 -5.34 -5.09 6.32
CA GLU A 209 -4.69 -6.13 7.13
C GLU A 209 -4.24 -7.31 6.25
N ILE A 210 -4.74 -8.51 6.53
CA ILE A 210 -4.62 -9.70 5.67
C ILE A 210 -6.02 -10.06 5.21
N THR A 211 -6.25 -10.05 3.92
CA THR A 211 -7.56 -10.29 3.32
C THR A 211 -7.47 -11.44 2.33
N PRO A 212 -8.12 -12.60 2.60
CA PRO A 212 -8.20 -13.70 1.66
C PRO A 212 -8.92 -13.32 0.36
N ILE A 213 -8.55 -13.97 -0.73
CA ILE A 213 -9.17 -13.82 -2.07
C ILE A 213 -9.89 -15.11 -2.44
#